data_996d1fc7cb047e735e6e3afaff525dd6
#
_entry.id   996d1fc7cb047e735e6e3afaff525dd6
#
_cell.length_a   1.000
_cell.length_b   1.000
_cell.length_c   1.000
_cell.angle_alpha   90.00
_cell.angle_beta   90.00
_cell.angle_gamma   90.00
#
_symmetry.space_group_name_H-M   'P 1'
#
loop_
_entity.id
_entity.type
_entity.pdbx_description
1 polymer ?
#
loop_
_entity_poly.entity_id
_entity_poly.type
_entity_poly.pdbx_seq_one_letter_code
_entity_poly.pdbx_strand_id
1 'polypeptide(L)'
;LFEIIHPNYVFFGEKDYQQSLLIKYIIENYYRSTELIVCPTMRNSDKLALSSRNSLIAKSPLTKISKLIDGLKKTCINYHSATGLKDFKKFYLRSDFCKTQYIEMFREDVLHEKHGVRDIGNIKKNNSRIFISVYYKNIRLIDNQSVEEYDNVWRDHS
;
A
#
# COMPACT_ATOMS: atom_id res chain seq x y z
N LEU A 1 8.95 22.69 -7.69
CA LEU A 1 7.81 23.11 -6.85
C LEU A 1 8.27 23.54 -5.45
N PHE A 2 9.07 22.73 -4.73
CA PHE A 2 9.61 23.06 -3.40
C PHE A 2 10.43 24.35 -3.43
N GLU A 3 11.29 24.55 -4.41
CA GLU A 3 12.12 25.75 -4.61
C GLU A 3 11.32 27.03 -4.88
N ILE A 4 10.09 26.89 -5.37
CA ILE A 4 9.24 28.04 -5.72
C ILE A 4 8.33 28.41 -4.55
N ILE A 5 7.76 27.41 -3.88
CA ILE A 5 6.71 27.60 -2.87
C ILE A 5 7.29 27.70 -1.46
N HIS A 6 8.42 27.04 -1.19
CA HIS A 6 9.03 26.92 0.15
C HIS A 6 8.02 26.55 1.24
N PRO A 7 7.27 25.44 1.10
CA PRO A 7 6.20 25.10 2.02
C PRO A 7 6.76 24.69 3.38
N ASN A 8 6.09 25.07 4.47
CA ASN A 8 6.38 24.56 5.82
C ASN A 8 5.86 23.12 5.98
N TYR A 9 4.72 22.79 5.36
CA TYR A 9 4.08 21.49 5.42
C TYR A 9 3.71 21.00 4.02
N VAL A 10 3.88 19.71 3.79
CA VAL A 10 3.37 19.03 2.58
C VAL A 10 2.59 17.78 2.99
N PHE A 11 1.47 17.56 2.33
CA PHE A 11 0.55 16.47 2.63
C PHE A 11 0.53 15.46 1.50
N PHE A 12 0.80 14.19 1.82
CA PHE A 12 0.76 13.09 0.87
C PHE A 12 -0.16 11.98 1.38
N GLY A 13 -0.91 11.36 0.47
CA GLY A 13 -1.74 10.22 0.83
C GLY A 13 -0.90 8.94 0.99
N GLU A 14 -1.12 8.21 2.09
CA GLU A 14 -0.49 6.92 2.36
C GLU A 14 -0.73 5.89 1.23
N LYS A 15 -1.78 6.07 0.43
CA LYS A 15 -2.08 5.23 -0.72
C LYS A 15 -0.92 5.14 -1.71
N ASP A 16 -0.21 6.23 -1.93
CA ASP A 16 0.96 6.32 -2.79
C ASP A 16 2.26 6.23 -1.94
N TYR A 17 2.34 5.20 -1.09
CA TYR A 17 3.36 5.05 -0.05
C TYR A 17 4.80 5.18 -0.55
N GLN A 18 5.14 4.55 -1.68
CA GLN A 18 6.47 4.66 -2.25
C GLN A 18 6.79 6.10 -2.70
N GLN A 19 5.80 6.85 -3.16
CA GLN A 19 5.95 8.26 -3.48
C GLN A 19 6.20 9.09 -2.22
N SER A 20 5.49 8.81 -1.13
CA SER A 20 5.72 9.51 0.14
C SER A 20 7.12 9.25 0.70
N LEU A 21 7.69 8.04 0.52
CA LEU A 21 9.08 7.75 0.89
C LEU A 21 10.07 8.57 0.08
N LEU A 22 9.86 8.69 -1.24
CA LEU A 22 10.71 9.52 -2.09
C LEU A 22 10.65 10.99 -1.67
N ILE A 23 9.48 11.50 -1.38
CA ILE A 23 9.30 12.88 -0.90
C ILE A 23 9.96 13.06 0.46
N LYS A 24 9.84 12.09 1.37
CA LYS A 24 10.53 12.12 2.66
C LYS A 24 12.04 12.21 2.48
N TYR A 25 12.62 11.39 1.62
CA TYR A 25 14.04 11.47 1.28
C TYR A 25 14.45 12.84 0.75
N ILE A 26 13.67 13.43 -0.16
CA ILE A 26 13.94 14.76 -0.74
C ILE A 26 13.91 15.83 0.37
N ILE A 27 12.93 15.80 1.25
CA ILE A 27 12.80 16.74 2.36
C ILE A 27 13.99 16.63 3.31
N GLU A 28 14.33 15.43 3.75
CA GLU A 28 15.44 15.20 4.70
C GLU A 28 16.80 15.67 4.17
N ASN A 29 17.00 15.61 2.86
CA ASN A 29 18.30 15.95 2.28
C ASN A 29 18.40 17.38 1.74
N TYR A 30 17.26 17.95 1.28
CA TYR A 30 17.29 19.24 0.55
C TYR A 30 16.39 20.32 1.13
N TYR A 31 15.33 19.97 1.90
CA TYR A 31 14.30 20.91 2.35
C TYR A 31 13.95 20.72 3.83
N ARG A 32 14.95 20.75 4.70
CA ARG A 32 14.85 20.42 6.14
C ARG A 32 13.88 21.27 6.94
N SER A 33 13.49 22.45 6.41
CA SER A 33 12.46 23.31 7.00
C SER A 33 11.02 22.89 6.65
N THR A 34 10.87 21.93 5.75
CA THR A 34 9.57 21.39 5.33
C THR A 34 9.25 20.12 6.10
N GLU A 35 8.03 19.99 6.59
CA GLU A 35 7.54 18.78 7.25
C GLU A 35 6.61 18.00 6.32
N LEU A 36 6.83 16.67 6.22
CA LEU A 36 5.95 15.76 5.51
C LEU A 36 4.88 15.20 6.44
N ILE A 37 3.62 15.40 6.09
CA ILE A 37 2.47 14.79 6.76
C ILE A 37 1.86 13.74 5.84
N VAL A 38 1.96 12.45 6.23
CA VAL A 38 1.34 11.35 5.49
C VAL A 38 -0.08 11.15 6.00
N CYS A 39 -1.06 11.42 5.14
CA CYS A 39 -2.47 11.27 5.44
C CYS A 39 -2.94 9.82 5.24
N PRO A 40 -3.70 9.24 6.18
CA PRO A 40 -4.24 7.89 6.04
C PRO A 40 -5.07 7.69 4.77
N THR A 41 -5.02 6.49 4.22
CA THR A 41 -5.80 6.14 3.02
C THR A 41 -7.30 6.15 3.32
N MET A 42 -8.03 7.08 2.73
CA MET A 42 -9.49 7.11 2.78
C MET A 42 -10.08 5.97 1.94
N ARG A 43 -11.13 5.32 2.47
CA ARG A 43 -11.77 4.16 1.83
C ARG A 43 -13.27 4.36 1.73
N ASN A 44 -13.89 3.77 0.70
CA ASN A 44 -15.34 3.71 0.60
C ASN A 44 -15.93 2.62 1.53
N SER A 45 -17.28 2.48 1.53
CA SER A 45 -18.01 1.48 2.31
C SER A 45 -17.56 0.03 2.02
N ASP A 46 -17.06 -0.23 0.82
CA ASP A 46 -16.56 -1.55 0.41
C ASP A 46 -15.06 -1.74 0.72
N LYS A 47 -14.44 -0.85 1.52
CA LYS A 47 -13.01 -0.82 1.91
C LYS A 47 -12.02 -0.55 0.77
N LEU A 48 -12.49 -0.15 -0.40
CA LEU A 48 -11.62 0.23 -1.52
C LEU A 48 -11.02 1.62 -1.27
N ALA A 49 -9.72 1.75 -1.48
CA ALA A 49 -9.03 3.02 -1.42
C ALA A 49 -9.60 4.02 -2.42
N LEU A 50 -9.94 5.23 -1.96
CA LEU A 50 -10.51 6.27 -2.83
C LEU A 50 -9.49 6.72 -3.88
N SER A 51 -9.99 6.93 -5.09
CA SER A 51 -9.23 7.40 -6.24
C SER A 51 -10.16 8.07 -7.24
N SER A 52 -9.65 9.09 -7.95
CA SER A 52 -10.35 9.65 -9.11
C SER A 52 -10.65 8.61 -10.19
N ARG A 53 -9.83 7.54 -10.28
CA ARG A 53 -10.07 6.44 -11.22
C ARG A 53 -11.29 5.58 -10.88
N ASN A 54 -11.77 5.61 -9.63
CA ASN A 54 -12.96 4.87 -9.23
C ASN A 54 -14.21 5.38 -9.95
N SER A 55 -14.29 6.68 -10.25
CA SER A 55 -15.41 7.29 -11.00
C SER A 55 -15.51 6.83 -12.46
N LEU A 56 -14.43 6.26 -13.00
CA LEU A 56 -14.39 5.70 -14.35
C LEU A 56 -14.98 4.28 -14.42
N ILE A 57 -15.36 3.70 -13.28
CA ILE A 57 -15.83 2.34 -13.15
C ILE A 57 -17.26 2.36 -12.62
N ALA A 58 -18.17 1.65 -13.28
CA ALA A 58 -19.55 1.52 -12.80
C ALA A 58 -19.59 0.86 -11.41
N LYS A 59 -20.62 1.16 -10.61
CA LYS A 59 -20.74 0.74 -9.21
C LYS A 59 -20.62 -0.79 -9.03
N SER A 60 -21.31 -1.58 -9.85
CA SER A 60 -21.31 -3.04 -9.72
C SER A 60 -19.92 -3.67 -9.94
N PRO A 61 -19.17 -3.37 -11.03
CA PRO A 61 -17.78 -3.82 -11.14
C PRO A 61 -16.90 -3.32 -10.02
N LEU A 62 -17.05 -2.06 -9.59
CA LEU A 62 -16.25 -1.47 -8.54
C LEU A 62 -16.37 -2.24 -7.21
N THR A 63 -17.58 -2.63 -6.82
CA THR A 63 -17.82 -3.47 -5.64
C THR A 63 -17.16 -4.84 -5.76
N LYS A 64 -17.18 -5.46 -6.95
CA LYS A 64 -16.49 -6.75 -7.18
C LYS A 64 -14.97 -6.60 -7.07
N ILE A 65 -14.41 -5.54 -7.62
CA ILE A 65 -12.97 -5.22 -7.52
C ILE A 65 -12.58 -5.02 -6.07
N SER A 66 -13.39 -4.28 -5.32
CA SER A 66 -13.16 -4.03 -3.90
C SER A 66 -13.05 -5.33 -3.10
N LYS A 67 -14.01 -6.24 -3.28
CA LYS A 67 -14.01 -7.57 -2.64
C LYS A 67 -12.79 -8.40 -3.05
N LEU A 68 -12.39 -8.33 -4.33
CA LEU A 68 -11.19 -9.00 -4.82
C LEU A 68 -9.94 -8.47 -4.12
N ILE A 69 -9.76 -7.15 -4.07
CA ILE A 69 -8.60 -6.52 -3.43
C ILE A 69 -8.55 -6.84 -1.92
N ASP A 70 -9.66 -6.77 -1.21
CA ASP A 70 -9.75 -7.12 0.21
C ASP A 70 -9.43 -8.61 0.43
N GLY A 71 -9.98 -9.49 -0.40
CA GLY A 71 -9.68 -10.93 -0.38
C GLY A 71 -8.20 -11.23 -0.65
N LEU A 72 -7.61 -10.57 -1.65
CA LEU A 72 -6.20 -10.71 -1.97
C LEU A 72 -5.28 -10.29 -0.82
N LYS A 73 -5.59 -9.16 -0.16
CA LYS A 73 -4.83 -8.69 1.00
C LYS A 73 -4.93 -9.68 2.16
N LYS A 74 -6.13 -10.14 2.52
CA LYS A 74 -6.35 -11.13 3.58
C LYS A 74 -5.62 -12.43 3.31
N THR A 75 -5.68 -12.91 2.08
CA THR A 75 -5.00 -14.14 1.70
C THR A 75 -3.48 -13.97 1.73
N CYS A 76 -2.96 -12.83 1.28
CA CYS A 76 -1.53 -12.54 1.36
C CYS A 76 -1.04 -12.55 2.82
N ILE A 77 -1.79 -11.96 3.73
CA ILE A 77 -1.50 -11.98 5.18
C ILE A 77 -1.45 -13.42 5.68
N ASN A 78 -2.46 -14.22 5.37
CA ASN A 78 -2.56 -15.60 5.86
C ASN A 78 -1.51 -16.55 5.26
N TYR A 79 -1.09 -16.36 4.01
CA TYR A 79 -0.14 -17.22 3.32
C TYR A 79 1.32 -16.90 3.58
N HIS A 80 1.64 -15.71 4.04
CA HIS A 80 3.03 -15.35 4.34
C HIS A 80 3.63 -16.22 5.45
N SER A 81 2.76 -16.81 6.28
CA SER A 81 3.18 -17.70 7.38
C SER A 81 3.42 -19.16 6.96
N ALA A 82 2.87 -19.65 5.86
CA ALA A 82 2.79 -21.11 5.63
C ALA A 82 3.55 -21.63 4.39
N THR A 83 3.50 -20.99 3.23
CA THR A 83 3.93 -21.67 1.98
C THR A 83 4.56 -20.80 0.90
N GLY A 84 4.72 -19.52 1.17
CA GLY A 84 5.39 -18.63 0.21
C GLY A 84 4.49 -18.07 -0.88
N LEU A 85 4.77 -16.81 -1.17
CA LEU A 85 4.08 -15.93 -2.12
C LEU A 85 3.94 -16.48 -3.56
N LYS A 86 4.71 -17.51 -3.93
CA LYS A 86 4.76 -18.03 -5.32
C LYS A 86 3.48 -18.72 -5.74
N ASP A 87 2.89 -19.53 -4.87
CA ASP A 87 1.66 -20.28 -5.18
C ASP A 87 0.44 -19.36 -5.15
N PHE A 88 0.45 -18.38 -4.27
CA PHE A 88 -0.56 -17.34 -4.20
C PHE A 88 -0.64 -16.52 -5.50
N LYS A 89 0.50 -16.07 -6.04
CA LYS A 89 0.56 -15.36 -7.33
C LYS A 89 -0.08 -16.18 -8.46
N LYS A 90 0.15 -17.49 -8.49
CA LYS A 90 -0.36 -18.39 -9.54
C LYS A 90 -1.86 -18.55 -9.51
N PHE A 91 -2.47 -18.57 -8.34
CA PHE A 91 -3.90 -18.77 -8.16
C PHE A 91 -4.71 -17.51 -8.52
N TYR A 92 -4.26 -16.32 -8.11
CA TYR A 92 -5.01 -15.06 -8.26
C TYR A 92 -4.73 -14.27 -9.55
N LEU A 93 -3.68 -14.62 -10.30
CA LEU A 93 -3.39 -14.02 -11.60
C LEU A 93 -4.39 -14.43 -12.71
N ARG A 94 -5.30 -15.37 -12.44
CA ARG A 94 -6.23 -15.96 -13.42
C ARG A 94 -7.69 -15.53 -13.28
N SER A 95 -7.95 -14.35 -12.74
CA SER A 95 -9.31 -13.82 -12.76
C SER A 95 -9.61 -13.21 -14.12
N ASP A 96 -10.59 -13.76 -14.85
CA ASP A 96 -11.08 -13.17 -16.11
C ASP A 96 -11.69 -11.78 -15.92
N PHE A 97 -12.01 -11.43 -14.66
CA PHE A 97 -12.63 -10.16 -14.31
C PHE A 97 -11.63 -9.02 -14.13
N CYS A 98 -10.50 -9.29 -13.47
CA CYS A 98 -9.42 -8.33 -13.23
C CYS A 98 -8.07 -8.99 -13.43
N LYS A 99 -7.15 -8.28 -14.07
CA LYS A 99 -5.76 -8.72 -14.18
C LYS A 99 -4.97 -8.17 -13.00
N THR A 100 -4.51 -9.03 -12.11
CA THR A 100 -3.55 -8.65 -11.07
C THR A 100 -2.19 -8.40 -11.71
N GLN A 101 -1.65 -7.20 -11.56
CA GLN A 101 -0.33 -6.85 -12.06
C GLN A 101 0.74 -7.36 -11.08
N TYR A 102 0.57 -7.02 -9.80
CA TYR A 102 1.39 -7.52 -8.71
C TYR A 102 0.61 -7.54 -7.40
N ILE A 103 1.04 -8.39 -6.51
CA ILE A 103 0.81 -8.34 -5.07
C ILE A 103 2.14 -8.70 -4.41
N GLU A 104 2.63 -7.83 -3.56
CA GLU A 104 3.95 -7.95 -2.95
C GLU A 104 3.89 -7.47 -1.52
N MET A 105 4.71 -8.09 -0.66
CA MET A 105 4.86 -7.71 0.72
C MET A 105 6.32 -7.37 0.97
N PHE A 106 6.55 -6.24 1.64
CA PHE A 106 7.87 -5.78 2.02
C PHE A 106 7.87 -5.37 3.50
N ARG A 107 8.97 -5.58 4.17
CA ARG A 107 9.21 -4.98 5.48
C ARG A 107 9.33 -3.48 5.32
N GLU A 108 8.66 -2.71 6.19
CA GLU A 108 8.64 -1.24 6.09
C GLU A 108 10.02 -0.64 6.36
N ASP A 109 10.79 -1.21 7.31
CA ASP A 109 12.16 -0.78 7.59
C ASP A 109 13.08 -0.92 6.37
N VAL A 110 13.03 -2.07 5.69
CA VAL A 110 13.80 -2.33 4.46
C VAL A 110 13.40 -1.38 3.33
N LEU A 111 12.12 -1.05 3.20
CA LEU A 111 11.65 -0.07 2.22
C LEU A 111 12.22 1.32 2.49
N HIS A 112 12.26 1.74 3.75
CA HIS A 112 12.84 3.03 4.13
C HIS A 112 14.33 3.08 3.83
N GLU A 113 15.09 2.06 4.23
CA GLU A 113 16.52 1.97 3.92
C GLU A 113 16.80 2.03 2.41
N LYS A 114 16.04 1.27 1.62
CA LYS A 114 16.17 1.23 0.16
C LYS A 114 15.93 2.59 -0.49
N HIS A 115 15.08 3.42 0.06
CA HIS A 115 14.80 4.77 -0.42
C HIS A 115 15.68 5.84 0.23
N GLY A 116 16.67 5.44 1.06
CA GLY A 116 17.61 6.35 1.71
C GLY A 116 16.98 7.20 2.81
N VAL A 117 15.83 6.82 3.33
CA VAL A 117 15.16 7.50 4.44
C VAL A 117 15.87 7.15 5.74
N ARG A 118 16.43 8.15 6.43
CA ARG A 118 17.23 7.96 7.65
C ARG A 118 16.38 7.92 8.91
N ASP A 119 15.36 8.76 8.98
CA ASP A 119 14.45 8.78 10.10
C ASP A 119 13.32 7.77 9.86
N ILE A 120 13.42 6.62 10.52
CA ILE A 120 12.40 5.58 10.46
C ILE A 120 11.21 5.93 11.38
N GLY A 121 11.36 6.94 12.24
CA GLY A 121 10.30 7.41 13.14
C GLY A 121 9.71 6.29 13.99
N ASN A 122 8.38 6.24 14.08
CA ASN A 122 7.64 5.24 14.84
C ASN A 122 7.39 3.92 14.06
N ILE A 123 8.18 3.59 13.03
CA ILE A 123 8.04 2.29 12.37
C ILE A 123 8.47 1.22 13.35
N LYS A 124 7.52 0.42 13.79
CA LYS A 124 7.83 -0.77 14.59
C LYS A 124 8.73 -1.67 13.74
N LYS A 125 9.90 -2.03 14.27
CA LYS A 125 10.73 -3.09 13.68
C LYS A 125 9.81 -4.27 13.43
N ASN A 126 9.81 -4.80 12.21
CA ASN A 126 9.02 -5.93 11.73
C ASN A 126 7.64 -5.63 11.16
N ASN A 127 7.17 -4.40 11.08
CA ASN A 127 5.97 -4.10 10.28
C ASN A 127 6.24 -4.42 8.82
N SER A 128 5.30 -5.11 8.22
CA SER A 128 5.28 -5.36 6.78
C SER A 128 4.17 -4.55 6.12
N ARG A 129 4.35 -4.26 4.85
CA ARG A 129 3.33 -3.58 4.05
C ARG A 129 3.06 -4.35 2.76
N ILE A 130 1.78 -4.60 2.50
CA ILE A 130 1.31 -5.21 1.26
C ILE A 130 1.05 -4.14 0.24
N PHE A 131 1.53 -4.36 -0.96
CA PHE A 131 1.25 -3.53 -2.14
C PHE A 131 0.51 -4.37 -3.17
N ILE A 132 -0.55 -3.80 -3.72
CA ILE A 132 -1.35 -4.47 -4.74
C ILE A 132 -1.64 -3.54 -5.91
N SER A 133 -1.55 -4.07 -7.11
CA SER A 133 -1.99 -3.40 -8.33
C SER A 133 -2.83 -4.35 -9.17
N VAL A 134 -4.02 -3.89 -9.54
CA VAL A 134 -4.95 -4.62 -10.41
C VAL A 134 -5.38 -3.75 -11.58
N TYR A 135 -5.62 -4.39 -12.72
CA TYR A 135 -6.24 -3.77 -13.88
C TYR A 135 -7.68 -4.28 -14.03
N TYR A 136 -8.61 -3.35 -14.13
CA TYR A 136 -9.94 -3.60 -14.65
C TYR A 136 -10.04 -2.92 -16.01
N LYS A 137 -10.12 -3.70 -17.09
CA LYS A 137 -9.93 -3.19 -18.46
C LYS A 137 -8.61 -2.41 -18.53
N ASN A 138 -8.64 -1.15 -18.92
CA ASN A 138 -7.46 -0.27 -19.02
C ASN A 138 -7.26 0.61 -17.77
N ILE A 139 -8.07 0.43 -16.72
CA ILE A 139 -8.00 1.23 -15.50
C ILE A 139 -7.14 0.50 -14.48
N ARG A 140 -6.01 1.10 -14.13
CA ARG A 140 -5.11 0.59 -13.09
C ARG A 140 -5.54 1.13 -11.73
N LEU A 141 -5.79 0.23 -10.80
CA LEU A 141 -6.06 0.52 -9.40
C LEU A 141 -4.92 0.01 -8.54
N ILE A 142 -4.50 0.82 -7.58
CA ILE A 142 -3.48 0.47 -6.61
C ILE A 142 -4.04 0.59 -5.20
N ASP A 143 -3.50 -0.22 -4.30
CA ASP A 143 -3.76 -0.12 -2.88
C ASP A 143 -2.54 -0.62 -2.10
N ASN A 144 -2.44 -0.23 -0.84
CA ASN A 144 -1.50 -0.80 0.09
C ASN A 144 -2.13 -0.88 1.49
N GLN A 145 -1.52 -1.68 2.35
CA GLN A 145 -1.95 -1.84 3.73
C GLN A 145 -0.76 -2.26 4.59
N SER A 146 -0.57 -1.57 5.71
CA SER A 146 0.35 -2.02 6.75
C SER A 146 -0.19 -3.28 7.41
N VAL A 147 0.71 -4.21 7.74
CA VAL A 147 0.44 -5.46 8.45
C VAL A 147 1.28 -5.42 9.69
N GLU A 148 0.62 -5.22 10.84
CA GLU A 148 1.29 -5.33 12.13
C GLU A 148 1.74 -6.76 12.37
N GLU A 149 2.85 -6.92 13.07
CA GLU A 149 3.53 -8.19 13.28
C GLU A 149 2.63 -9.39 13.59
N TYR A 150 3.01 -10.50 12.99
CA TYR A 150 2.38 -11.80 13.09
C TYR A 150 2.32 -12.41 14.50
N ASP A 151 3.07 -11.91 15.46
CA ASP A 151 3.17 -12.50 16.79
C ASP A 151 1.88 -12.41 17.62
N ASN A 152 0.92 -11.56 17.24
CA ASN A 152 -0.34 -11.42 17.97
C ASN A 152 -1.49 -12.29 17.42
N VAL A 153 -1.37 -12.82 16.21
CA VAL A 153 -2.46 -13.60 15.57
C VAL A 153 -2.45 -15.07 16.00
N TRP A 154 -1.32 -15.57 16.49
CA TRP A 154 -1.14 -17.00 16.84
C TRP A 154 -1.26 -17.32 18.33
N ARG A 155 -1.39 -16.32 19.20
CA ARG A 155 -1.52 -16.56 20.65
C ARG A 155 -2.93 -16.89 21.10
N ASP A 156 -3.95 -16.68 20.28
CA ASP A 156 -5.36 -16.90 20.67
C ASP A 156 -5.94 -18.25 20.22
N HIS A 157 -5.11 -19.17 19.72
CA HIS A 157 -5.56 -20.51 19.29
C HIS A 157 -4.77 -21.67 19.91
N SER A 158 -4.18 -21.45 21.11
CA SER A 158 -3.61 -22.55 21.91
C SER A 158 -4.39 -22.76 23.19
#